data_0624e92cdd6f0d57779507e42527c3e4
#
_entry.id   0624e92cdd6f0d57779507e42527c3e4
#
_cell.length_a   1.000
_cell.length_b   1.000
_cell.length_c   1.000
_cell.angle_alpha   90.00
_cell.angle_beta   90.00
_cell.angle_gamma   90.00
#
_symmetry.space_group_name_H-M   'P 1'
#
loop_
_entity.id
_entity.type
_entity.pdbx_description
1 polymer ?
#
loop_
_entity_poly.entity_id
_entity_poly.type
_entity_poly.pdbx_seq_one_letter_code
_entity_poly.pdbx_strand_id
1 'polypeptide(L)'
;MKVDPKVQKRRLVKDIVRNSFAYTLSSFAILSLVLLLSFVFFKGYKYLNPQFLFGDYNVASTAVTYTLSPEAEKFENPNIQGIYFSENYGVGLEDRKDREGNKVVMISYLDNDSPFNSLTKKEDGTIYKAPLSCTISALVLYDKEGNLIVANAKSGAEKVCQALDDSTVISQMLVQTLGGGMRGSLISTVLMIFLTLLISLPIGILSAIYLALYAKENKLTRALISFIDLAGGIPTIIYGLVGAIIFIPFVSFFTGKSTGSILSGALTLSIMLLPVIIKTTVEALKTVPNSYLNGSLALGTSHSQSIFKIVLPCALPGILSGVLLVIGRIVGESAALIYSMGTAIKDKVFLSEGSATLALHIYQLMEEETPNFEAACGISLVIILFDLIINLAVKVITYQFEKKFKR
;
A
#
# COMPACT_ATOMS: atom_id res chain seq x y z
N MET A 1 63.62 7.17 -1.73
CA MET A 1 63.43 8.36 -0.87
C MET A 1 62.78 7.88 0.45
N LYS A 2 63.53 7.83 1.58
CA LYS A 2 62.93 7.43 2.87
C LYS A 2 62.17 8.63 3.43
N VAL A 3 60.86 8.48 3.58
CA VAL A 3 59.99 9.52 4.18
C VAL A 3 60.35 9.70 5.64
N ASP A 4 60.51 10.95 6.09
CA ASP A 4 60.84 11.31 7.48
C ASP A 4 59.80 10.63 8.44
N PRO A 5 60.27 9.88 9.47
CA PRO A 5 59.41 9.20 10.43
C PRO A 5 58.41 10.12 11.12
N LYS A 6 58.77 11.39 11.36
CA LYS A 6 57.88 12.39 11.97
C LYS A 6 56.71 12.76 11.03
N VAL A 7 56.96 12.86 9.72
CA VAL A 7 55.94 13.15 8.72
C VAL A 7 54.99 11.95 8.56
N GLN A 8 55.54 10.75 8.59
CA GLN A 8 54.72 9.51 8.51
C GLN A 8 53.82 9.36 9.74
N LYS A 9 54.33 9.64 10.95
CA LYS A 9 53.54 9.61 12.19
C LYS A 9 52.41 10.66 12.19
N ARG A 10 52.67 11.88 11.71
CA ARG A 10 51.64 12.92 11.57
C ARG A 10 50.55 12.55 10.53
N ARG A 11 50.90 11.90 9.43
CA ARG A 11 49.94 11.38 8.45
C ARG A 11 49.08 10.28 9.05
N LEU A 12 49.68 9.31 9.73
CA LEU A 12 48.97 8.25 10.44
C LEU A 12 47.98 8.79 11.47
N VAL A 13 48.35 9.75 12.29
CA VAL A 13 47.45 10.36 13.28
C VAL A 13 46.28 11.08 12.59
N LYS A 14 46.55 11.87 11.50
CA LYS A 14 45.50 12.52 10.74
C LYS A 14 44.55 11.50 10.09
N ASP A 15 45.08 10.42 9.55
CA ASP A 15 44.25 9.36 8.92
C ASP A 15 43.43 8.61 9.99
N ILE A 16 43.97 8.33 11.17
CA ILE A 16 43.22 7.73 12.28
C ILE A 16 42.09 8.67 12.70
N VAL A 17 42.36 9.95 12.93
CA VAL A 17 41.32 10.92 13.34
C VAL A 17 40.21 11.03 12.28
N ARG A 18 40.60 11.14 11.00
CA ARG A 18 39.62 11.22 9.89
C ARG A 18 38.78 9.96 9.79
N ASN A 19 39.42 8.78 9.87
CA ASN A 19 38.70 7.52 9.78
C ASN A 19 37.83 7.29 11.03
N SER A 20 38.29 7.63 12.25
CA SER A 20 37.45 7.57 13.45
C SER A 20 36.21 8.46 13.30
N PHE A 21 36.35 9.68 12.81
CA PHE A 21 35.23 10.57 12.56
C PHE A 21 34.24 10.01 11.52
N ALA A 22 34.76 9.44 10.42
CA ALA A 22 33.93 8.77 9.42
C ALA A 22 33.18 7.56 10.00
N TYR A 23 33.86 6.71 10.80
CA TYR A 23 33.21 5.56 11.44
C TYR A 23 32.15 5.97 12.47
N THR A 24 32.40 6.99 13.28
CA THR A 24 31.41 7.48 14.26
C THR A 24 30.16 8.02 13.58
N LEU A 25 30.30 8.82 12.52
CA LEU A 25 29.17 9.32 11.75
C LEU A 25 28.40 8.19 11.06
N SER A 26 29.10 7.23 10.45
CA SER A 26 28.48 6.06 9.82
C SER A 26 27.74 5.19 10.83
N SER A 27 28.35 4.96 12.01
CA SER A 27 27.72 4.21 13.10
C SER A 27 26.47 4.92 13.63
N PHE A 28 26.50 6.24 13.76
CA PHE A 28 25.34 7.03 14.18
C PHE A 28 24.19 6.92 13.16
N ALA A 29 24.48 7.02 11.85
CA ALA A 29 23.49 6.87 10.80
C ALA A 29 22.84 5.47 10.81
N ILE A 30 23.66 4.41 10.96
CA ILE A 30 23.15 3.04 11.06
C ILE A 30 22.31 2.85 12.32
N LEU A 31 22.78 3.35 13.47
CA LEU A 31 22.06 3.24 14.73
C LEU A 31 20.70 3.95 14.68
N SER A 32 20.66 5.18 14.14
CA SER A 32 19.41 5.92 13.99
C SER A 32 18.40 5.19 13.09
N LEU A 33 18.87 4.58 11.99
CA LEU A 33 18.03 3.77 11.11
C LEU A 33 17.48 2.52 11.82
N VAL A 34 18.34 1.80 12.55
CA VAL A 34 17.93 0.61 13.31
C VAL A 34 16.93 0.97 14.39
N LEU A 35 17.14 2.08 15.12
CA LEU A 35 16.19 2.55 16.13
C LEU A 35 14.82 2.90 15.53
N LEU A 36 14.81 3.60 14.38
CA LEU A 36 13.58 3.96 13.68
C LEU A 36 12.82 2.71 13.21
N LEU A 37 13.51 1.78 12.56
CA LEU A 37 12.90 0.52 12.10
C LEU A 37 12.39 -0.31 13.28
N SER A 38 13.14 -0.38 14.38
CA SER A 38 12.73 -1.07 15.60
C SER A 38 11.47 -0.44 16.20
N PHE A 39 11.42 0.89 16.28
CA PHE A 39 10.24 1.61 16.77
C PHE A 39 8.99 1.29 15.92
N VAL A 40 9.11 1.40 14.60
CA VAL A 40 8.01 1.07 13.67
C VAL A 40 7.58 -0.39 13.83
N PHE A 41 8.54 -1.31 13.98
CA PHE A 41 8.25 -2.73 14.18
C PHE A 41 7.51 -2.99 15.48
N PHE A 42 8.01 -2.52 16.62
CA PHE A 42 7.40 -2.76 17.93
C PHE A 42 6.01 -2.11 18.07
N LYS A 43 5.76 -1.01 17.40
CA LYS A 43 4.45 -0.36 17.39
C LYS A 43 3.48 -1.00 16.41
N GLY A 44 3.96 -1.42 15.23
CA GLY A 44 3.11 -1.85 14.13
C GLY A 44 2.85 -3.36 14.03
N TYR A 45 3.66 -4.25 14.65
CA TYR A 45 3.57 -5.70 14.42
C TYR A 45 2.21 -6.31 14.76
N LYS A 46 1.48 -5.75 15.74
CA LYS A 46 0.14 -6.21 16.14
C LYS A 46 -0.91 -6.02 15.04
N TYR A 47 -0.67 -5.08 14.14
CA TYR A 47 -1.54 -4.79 12.99
C TYR A 47 -1.25 -5.70 11.78
N LEU A 48 -0.20 -6.53 11.81
CA LEU A 48 0.09 -7.51 10.75
C LEU A 48 -0.82 -8.75 10.89
N ASN A 49 -2.12 -8.54 10.85
CA ASN A 49 -3.10 -9.62 10.86
C ASN A 49 -3.94 -9.59 9.56
N PRO A 50 -4.51 -10.74 9.13
CA PRO A 50 -5.25 -10.81 7.86
C PRO A 50 -6.43 -9.86 7.79
N GLN A 51 -7.09 -9.59 8.91
CA GLN A 51 -8.24 -8.69 8.97
C GLN A 51 -7.84 -7.24 8.67
N PHE A 52 -6.71 -6.77 9.19
CA PHE A 52 -6.19 -5.44 8.89
C PHE A 52 -5.68 -5.33 7.46
N LEU A 53 -4.99 -6.36 6.97
CA LEU A 53 -4.42 -6.36 5.62
C LEU A 53 -5.49 -6.41 4.52
N PHE A 54 -6.50 -7.27 4.68
CA PHE A 54 -7.49 -7.57 3.65
C PHE A 54 -8.91 -7.11 4.00
N GLY A 55 -9.11 -6.53 5.18
CA GLY A 55 -10.39 -5.96 5.62
C GLY A 55 -10.67 -4.62 4.95
N ASP A 56 -11.95 -4.22 5.01
CA ASP A 56 -12.42 -2.91 4.58
C ASP A 56 -12.08 -1.83 5.62
N TYR A 57 -11.85 -0.62 5.16
CA TYR A 57 -11.58 0.52 6.03
C TYR A 57 -12.86 1.03 6.69
N ASN A 58 -13.93 1.14 5.91
CA ASN A 58 -15.19 1.66 6.41
C ASN A 58 -15.94 0.60 7.23
N VAL A 59 -16.57 1.05 8.29
CA VAL A 59 -17.51 0.21 9.05
C VAL A 59 -18.75 0.02 8.19
N ALA A 60 -18.96 -1.21 7.69
CA ALA A 60 -20.20 -1.56 7.04
C ALA A 60 -21.21 -1.99 8.12
N SER A 61 -22.34 -1.29 8.20
CA SER A 61 -23.44 -1.62 9.12
C SER A 61 -24.60 -2.23 8.31
N THR A 62 -25.01 -3.44 8.64
CA THR A 62 -26.12 -4.14 8.00
C THR A 62 -27.18 -4.46 9.02
N ALA A 63 -28.40 -3.99 8.78
CA ALA A 63 -29.55 -4.34 9.59
C ALA A 63 -30.10 -5.69 9.10
N VAL A 64 -30.18 -6.66 9.99
CA VAL A 64 -30.64 -8.01 9.71
C VAL A 64 -31.78 -8.42 10.62
N THR A 65 -32.59 -9.35 10.14
CA THR A 65 -33.75 -9.93 10.84
C THR A 65 -33.65 -11.45 10.79
N TYR A 66 -34.24 -12.11 11.75
CA TYR A 66 -34.40 -13.57 11.77
C TYR A 66 -35.56 -13.98 12.67
N THR A 67 -36.25 -15.06 12.30
CA THR A 67 -37.28 -15.67 13.13
C THR A 67 -36.90 -17.13 13.38
N LEU A 68 -36.70 -17.47 14.64
CA LEU A 68 -36.34 -18.83 15.04
C LEU A 68 -37.57 -19.77 14.88
N SER A 69 -37.35 -20.96 14.31
CA SER A 69 -38.40 -21.98 14.26
C SER A 69 -38.71 -22.49 15.65
N PRO A 70 -40.00 -22.72 16.00
CA PRO A 70 -40.39 -23.22 17.34
C PRO A 70 -39.79 -24.59 17.72
N GLU A 71 -39.37 -25.36 16.70
CA GLU A 71 -38.78 -26.71 16.83
C GLU A 71 -37.27 -26.72 16.68
N ALA A 72 -36.61 -25.55 16.75
CA ALA A 72 -35.15 -25.47 16.57
C ALA A 72 -34.44 -26.19 17.72
N GLU A 73 -33.55 -27.11 17.38
CA GLU A 73 -32.67 -27.78 18.34
C GLU A 73 -31.67 -26.78 18.93
N LYS A 74 -31.30 -26.98 20.18
CA LYS A 74 -30.28 -26.17 20.83
C LYS A 74 -28.90 -26.65 20.45
N PHE A 75 -28.00 -25.69 20.26
CA PHE A 75 -26.59 -25.94 19.94
C PHE A 75 -25.79 -26.31 21.19
N GLU A 76 -24.84 -27.23 21.07
CA GLU A 76 -23.92 -27.58 22.16
C GLU A 76 -22.89 -26.46 22.37
N ASN A 77 -22.70 -26.09 23.64
CA ASN A 77 -21.71 -25.06 23.99
C ASN A 77 -20.28 -25.62 23.82
N PRO A 78 -19.44 -25.01 22.94
CA PRO A 78 -18.08 -25.47 22.72
C PRO A 78 -17.12 -25.18 23.88
N ASN A 79 -17.57 -24.55 24.97
CA ASN A 79 -16.81 -24.21 26.18
C ASN A 79 -15.47 -23.51 25.94
N ILE A 80 -15.45 -22.54 25.02
CA ILE A 80 -14.26 -21.76 24.68
C ILE A 80 -14.07 -20.68 25.75
N GLN A 81 -12.89 -20.62 26.32
CA GLN A 81 -12.58 -19.67 27.39
C GLN A 81 -12.68 -18.20 26.89
N GLY A 82 -13.44 -17.38 27.61
CA GLY A 82 -13.65 -15.96 27.29
C GLY A 82 -14.74 -15.66 26.25
N ILE A 83 -15.45 -16.68 25.78
CA ILE A 83 -16.59 -16.54 24.85
C ILE A 83 -17.90 -16.93 25.60
N TYR A 84 -18.88 -16.06 25.53
CA TYR A 84 -20.24 -16.31 25.94
C TYR A 84 -21.03 -16.93 24.78
N PHE A 85 -21.72 -18.01 24.99
CA PHE A 85 -22.38 -18.76 23.93
C PHE A 85 -23.90 -18.72 24.05
N SER A 86 -24.58 -18.43 22.94
CA SER A 86 -26.03 -18.54 22.85
C SER A 86 -26.39 -19.91 22.29
N GLU A 87 -27.09 -20.73 23.11
CA GLU A 87 -27.50 -22.09 22.74
C GLU A 87 -28.62 -22.10 21.67
N ASN A 88 -29.49 -21.11 21.67
CA ASN A 88 -30.60 -21.03 20.70
C ASN A 88 -30.12 -20.60 19.30
N TYR A 89 -29.02 -19.84 19.20
CA TYR A 89 -28.51 -19.31 17.94
C TYR A 89 -27.15 -19.87 17.50
N GLY A 90 -26.50 -20.72 18.31
CA GLY A 90 -25.21 -21.32 17.97
C GLY A 90 -24.13 -20.29 17.69
N VAL A 91 -24.10 -19.16 18.44
CA VAL A 91 -23.16 -18.06 18.28
C VAL A 91 -22.40 -17.80 19.58
N GLY A 92 -21.10 -17.65 19.48
CA GLY A 92 -20.22 -17.26 20.57
C GLY A 92 -19.82 -15.79 20.47
N LEU A 93 -20.05 -15.04 21.53
CA LEU A 93 -19.81 -13.61 21.64
C LEU A 93 -18.70 -13.32 22.65
N GLU A 94 -17.87 -12.34 22.34
CA GLU A 94 -16.73 -11.91 23.15
C GLU A 94 -16.76 -10.40 23.37
N ASP A 95 -16.45 -9.94 24.58
CA ASP A 95 -16.25 -8.52 24.86
C ASP A 95 -14.89 -8.04 24.31
N ARG A 96 -14.93 -7.10 23.40
CA ARG A 96 -13.74 -6.46 22.82
C ARG A 96 -13.82 -4.95 22.94
N LYS A 97 -12.73 -4.27 22.60
CA LYS A 97 -12.69 -2.82 22.43
C LYS A 97 -12.51 -2.50 20.96
N ASP A 98 -13.27 -1.51 20.49
CA ASP A 98 -13.05 -0.91 19.18
C ASP A 98 -11.76 -0.06 19.17
N ARG A 99 -11.51 0.64 18.07
CA ARG A 99 -10.34 1.51 17.90
C ARG A 99 -10.34 2.73 18.82
N GLU A 100 -11.52 3.20 19.17
CA GLU A 100 -11.72 4.36 20.05
C GLU A 100 -11.69 3.93 21.52
N GLY A 101 -11.54 2.64 21.82
CA GLY A 101 -11.52 2.09 23.17
C GLY A 101 -12.91 1.79 23.74
N ASN A 102 -13.99 1.95 22.96
CA ASN A 102 -15.36 1.63 23.39
C ASN A 102 -15.56 0.12 23.48
N LYS A 103 -16.36 -0.33 24.42
CA LYS A 103 -16.75 -1.74 24.52
C LYS A 103 -17.66 -2.12 23.36
N VAL A 104 -17.30 -3.21 22.66
CA VAL A 104 -18.08 -3.80 21.59
C VAL A 104 -18.23 -5.29 21.82
N VAL A 105 -19.33 -5.85 21.35
CA VAL A 105 -19.60 -7.30 21.40
C VAL A 105 -19.29 -7.89 20.04
N MET A 106 -18.30 -8.77 19.98
CA MET A 106 -17.81 -9.37 18.75
C MET A 106 -18.26 -10.83 18.60
N ILE A 107 -18.63 -11.22 17.38
CA ILE A 107 -18.89 -12.61 17.02
C ILE A 107 -17.55 -13.33 16.86
N SER A 108 -17.19 -14.18 17.85
CA SER A 108 -15.91 -14.89 17.87
C SER A 108 -16.04 -16.38 17.53
N TYR A 109 -17.23 -16.95 17.66
CA TYR A 109 -17.54 -18.31 17.25
C TYR A 109 -18.90 -18.37 16.56
N LEU A 110 -19.01 -19.20 15.54
CA LEU A 110 -20.25 -19.43 14.80
C LEU A 110 -20.32 -20.92 14.43
N ASP A 111 -21.39 -21.57 14.84
CA ASP A 111 -21.66 -22.96 14.46
C ASP A 111 -21.99 -23.05 12.96
N ASN A 112 -21.70 -24.20 12.34
CA ASN A 112 -21.94 -24.40 10.90
C ASN A 112 -23.42 -24.27 10.52
N ASP A 113 -24.30 -24.75 11.41
CA ASP A 113 -25.76 -24.75 11.21
C ASP A 113 -26.46 -23.57 11.91
N SER A 114 -25.67 -22.62 12.44
CA SER A 114 -26.19 -21.44 13.12
C SER A 114 -27.09 -20.58 12.22
N PRO A 115 -28.21 -20.08 12.74
CA PRO A 115 -29.06 -19.08 12.09
C PRO A 115 -28.32 -17.84 11.60
N PHE A 116 -27.19 -17.49 12.21
CA PHE A 116 -26.35 -16.38 11.80
C PHE A 116 -25.67 -16.57 10.43
N ASN A 117 -25.73 -17.79 9.88
CA ASN A 117 -25.32 -18.05 8.48
C ASN A 117 -26.40 -17.73 7.44
N SER A 118 -27.67 -17.51 7.89
CA SER A 118 -28.83 -17.33 7.01
C SER A 118 -29.77 -16.20 7.47
N LEU A 119 -29.22 -15.15 8.05
CA LEU A 119 -29.96 -13.94 8.41
C LEU A 119 -30.54 -13.26 7.15
N THR A 120 -31.62 -12.51 7.32
CA THR A 120 -32.23 -11.76 6.23
C THR A 120 -31.92 -10.28 6.38
N LYS A 121 -31.41 -9.65 5.33
CA LYS A 121 -31.21 -8.19 5.32
C LYS A 121 -32.57 -7.48 5.32
N LYS A 122 -32.68 -6.46 6.15
CA LYS A 122 -33.93 -5.69 6.26
C LYS A 122 -34.20 -4.79 5.04
N GLU A 123 -33.14 -4.41 4.29
CA GLU A 123 -33.26 -3.51 3.14
C GLU A 123 -33.82 -4.19 1.90
N ASP A 124 -33.30 -5.36 1.54
CA ASP A 124 -33.57 -6.01 0.26
C ASP A 124 -34.08 -7.45 0.37
N GLY A 125 -34.22 -7.96 1.61
CA GLY A 125 -34.66 -9.34 1.86
C GLY A 125 -33.67 -10.43 1.45
N THR A 126 -32.44 -10.09 1.07
CA THR A 126 -31.43 -11.07 0.69
C THR A 126 -30.83 -11.77 1.92
N ILE A 127 -30.36 -13.01 1.70
CA ILE A 127 -29.69 -13.77 2.75
C ILE A 127 -28.35 -13.13 3.07
N TYR A 128 -28.08 -12.95 4.36
CA TYR A 128 -26.83 -12.40 4.89
C TYR A 128 -26.17 -13.41 5.83
N LYS A 129 -24.95 -13.78 5.54
CA LYS A 129 -24.11 -14.56 6.43
C LYS A 129 -23.28 -13.62 7.30
N ALA A 130 -23.45 -13.68 8.62
CA ALA A 130 -22.65 -12.87 9.54
C ALA A 130 -21.17 -13.33 9.50
N PRO A 131 -20.23 -12.46 9.11
CA PRO A 131 -18.81 -12.84 9.13
C PRO A 131 -18.31 -12.99 10.58
N LEU A 132 -17.35 -13.89 10.80
CA LEU A 132 -16.58 -13.90 12.05
C LEU A 132 -15.86 -12.56 12.22
N SER A 133 -15.68 -12.16 13.48
CA SER A 133 -15.07 -10.87 13.85
C SER A 133 -15.92 -9.63 13.55
N CYS A 134 -17.19 -9.77 13.18
CA CYS A 134 -18.13 -8.66 13.17
C CYS A 134 -18.60 -8.32 14.59
N THR A 135 -19.03 -7.07 14.78
CA THR A 135 -19.61 -6.62 16.05
C THR A 135 -21.13 -6.49 15.94
N ILE A 136 -21.81 -6.71 17.06
CA ILE A 136 -23.25 -6.47 17.20
C ILE A 136 -23.39 -5.17 17.99
N SER A 137 -24.05 -4.15 17.39
CA SER A 137 -24.17 -2.83 18.04
C SER A 137 -25.51 -2.63 18.76
N ALA A 138 -26.60 -3.07 18.16
CA ALA A 138 -27.95 -2.94 18.72
C ALA A 138 -28.81 -4.12 18.31
N LEU A 139 -29.65 -4.59 19.25
CA LEU A 139 -30.60 -5.67 19.05
C LEU A 139 -31.98 -5.24 19.51
N VAL A 140 -32.98 -5.51 18.68
CA VAL A 140 -34.41 -5.41 18.99
C VAL A 140 -34.98 -6.80 18.77
N LEU A 141 -35.38 -7.45 19.88
CA LEU A 141 -35.76 -8.85 19.92
C LEU A 141 -37.17 -8.96 20.48
N TYR A 142 -37.86 -10.06 20.18
CA TYR A 142 -39.12 -10.41 20.80
C TYR A 142 -39.07 -11.83 21.38
N ASP A 143 -39.64 -12.01 22.56
CA ASP A 143 -39.80 -13.33 23.18
C ASP A 143 -40.97 -14.11 22.56
N LYS A 144 -41.26 -15.32 23.11
CA LYS A 144 -42.37 -16.19 22.68
C LYS A 144 -43.76 -15.55 22.91
N GLU A 145 -43.84 -14.61 23.84
CA GLU A 145 -45.06 -13.95 24.27
C GLU A 145 -45.27 -12.62 23.51
N GLY A 146 -44.30 -12.20 22.68
CA GLY A 146 -44.30 -10.96 21.93
C GLY A 146 -43.83 -9.74 22.74
N ASN A 147 -43.20 -9.96 23.91
CA ASN A 147 -42.61 -8.85 24.66
C ASN A 147 -41.29 -8.40 24.05
N LEU A 148 -41.08 -7.07 24.09
CA LEU A 148 -39.90 -6.44 23.53
C LEU A 148 -38.67 -6.62 24.47
N ILE A 149 -37.60 -7.16 23.91
CA ILE A 149 -36.28 -7.24 24.56
C ILE A 149 -35.33 -6.36 23.76
N VAL A 150 -34.71 -5.37 24.41
CA VAL A 150 -33.72 -4.49 23.82
C VAL A 150 -32.37 -4.71 24.47
N ALA A 151 -31.36 -5.08 23.67
CA ALA A 151 -29.99 -5.22 24.12
C ALA A 151 -29.05 -4.42 23.22
N ASN A 152 -27.92 -3.99 23.75
CA ASN A 152 -26.90 -3.28 23.00
C ASN A 152 -25.50 -3.73 23.43
N ALA A 153 -24.50 -3.44 22.61
CA ALA A 153 -23.10 -3.81 22.87
C ALA A 153 -22.54 -3.29 24.21
N LYS A 154 -23.09 -2.16 24.74
CA LYS A 154 -22.62 -1.60 26.01
C LYS A 154 -22.99 -2.47 27.20
N SER A 155 -24.02 -3.36 27.03
CA SER A 155 -24.46 -4.29 28.08
C SER A 155 -23.47 -5.45 28.29
N GLY A 156 -22.57 -5.69 27.34
CA GLY A 156 -21.60 -6.78 27.36
C GLY A 156 -22.10 -8.06 26.69
N ALA A 157 -21.16 -8.94 26.29
CA ALA A 157 -21.41 -10.15 25.53
C ALA A 157 -22.32 -11.13 26.29
N GLU A 158 -22.15 -11.26 27.61
CA GLU A 158 -22.99 -12.14 28.45
C GLU A 158 -24.47 -11.77 28.36
N LYS A 159 -24.81 -10.49 28.58
CA LYS A 159 -26.19 -10.02 28.51
C LYS A 159 -26.80 -10.11 27.13
N VAL A 160 -25.97 -9.89 26.09
CA VAL A 160 -26.42 -10.04 24.70
C VAL A 160 -26.71 -11.51 24.37
N CYS A 161 -25.92 -12.47 24.85
CA CYS A 161 -26.22 -13.90 24.71
C CYS A 161 -27.50 -14.28 25.45
N GLN A 162 -27.70 -13.83 26.70
CA GLN A 162 -28.91 -14.06 27.44
C GLN A 162 -30.14 -13.50 26.72
N ALA A 163 -30.07 -12.25 26.22
CA ALA A 163 -31.16 -11.65 25.46
C ALA A 163 -31.47 -12.42 24.16
N LEU A 164 -30.47 -12.99 23.50
CA LEU A 164 -30.66 -13.87 22.35
C LEU A 164 -31.37 -15.16 22.76
N ASP A 165 -30.93 -15.82 23.84
CA ASP A 165 -31.55 -17.09 24.30
C ASP A 165 -32.98 -16.90 24.81
N ASP A 166 -33.32 -15.73 25.35
CA ASP A 166 -34.69 -15.41 25.78
C ASP A 166 -35.59 -15.03 24.58
N SER A 167 -35.04 -14.79 23.39
CA SER A 167 -35.77 -14.33 22.21
C SER A 167 -36.08 -15.45 21.22
N THR A 168 -37.14 -15.25 20.44
CA THR A 168 -37.50 -16.10 19.30
C THR A 168 -37.45 -15.34 17.98
N VAL A 169 -37.54 -14.01 18.03
CA VAL A 169 -37.54 -13.15 16.84
C VAL A 169 -36.51 -12.06 16.98
N ILE A 170 -35.59 -12.01 16.05
CA ILE A 170 -34.69 -10.88 15.82
C ILE A 170 -35.39 -9.93 14.86
N SER A 171 -36.06 -8.91 15.39
CA SER A 171 -36.73 -7.90 14.55
C SER A 171 -35.75 -6.93 13.91
N GLN A 172 -34.66 -6.65 14.60
CA GLN A 172 -33.54 -5.87 14.07
C GLN A 172 -32.28 -6.17 14.85
N MET A 173 -31.24 -6.55 14.14
CA MET A 173 -29.89 -6.64 14.66
C MET A 173 -28.95 -5.87 13.71
N LEU A 174 -28.15 -4.96 14.28
CA LEU A 174 -27.13 -4.23 13.52
C LEU A 174 -25.82 -5.00 13.66
N VAL A 175 -25.44 -5.65 12.57
CA VAL A 175 -24.12 -6.30 12.43
C VAL A 175 -23.19 -5.32 11.75
N GLN A 176 -22.06 -5.03 12.40
CA GLN A 176 -21.07 -4.08 11.91
C GLN A 176 -19.71 -4.76 11.69
N THR A 177 -19.05 -4.47 10.58
CA THR A 177 -17.65 -4.83 10.41
C THR A 177 -16.79 -3.92 11.28
N LEU A 178 -15.67 -4.43 11.81
CA LEU A 178 -14.77 -3.60 12.64
C LEU A 178 -14.14 -2.43 11.87
N GLY A 179 -14.20 -2.46 10.56
CA GLY A 179 -13.58 -1.45 9.72
C GLY A 179 -12.06 -1.39 9.89
N GLY A 180 -11.45 -0.38 9.28
CA GLY A 180 -10.06 0.01 9.43
C GLY A 180 -9.05 -0.91 8.84
N GLY A 181 -9.45 -1.76 7.93
CA GLY A 181 -8.52 -2.46 7.08
C GLY A 181 -7.89 -1.55 6.05
N MET A 182 -6.90 -2.07 5.34
CA MET A 182 -6.14 -1.33 4.34
C MET A 182 -6.27 -1.88 2.92
N ARG A 183 -7.22 -2.80 2.68
CA ARG A 183 -7.40 -3.48 1.38
C ARG A 183 -7.52 -2.49 0.21
N GLY A 184 -8.36 -1.47 0.37
CA GLY A 184 -8.55 -0.47 -0.68
C GLY A 184 -7.28 0.30 -0.98
N SER A 185 -6.54 0.72 0.04
CA SER A 185 -5.27 1.44 -0.13
C SER A 185 -4.18 0.56 -0.74
N LEU A 186 -4.16 -0.73 -0.44
CA LEU A 186 -3.23 -1.69 -1.05
C LEU A 186 -3.53 -1.85 -2.54
N ILE A 187 -4.79 -2.05 -2.91
CA ILE A 187 -5.21 -2.13 -4.32
C ILE A 187 -4.88 -0.82 -5.06
N SER A 188 -5.21 0.33 -4.44
CA SER A 188 -4.91 1.65 -4.99
C SER A 188 -3.41 1.84 -5.26
N THR A 189 -2.54 1.41 -4.33
CA THR A 189 -1.09 1.47 -4.49
C THR A 189 -0.60 0.62 -5.67
N VAL A 190 -1.08 -0.63 -5.78
CA VAL A 190 -0.70 -1.52 -6.88
C VAL A 190 -1.15 -0.96 -8.23
N LEU A 191 -2.38 -0.45 -8.32
CA LEU A 191 -2.90 0.20 -9.52
C LEU A 191 -2.09 1.45 -9.88
N MET A 192 -1.72 2.27 -8.88
CA MET A 192 -0.90 3.46 -9.06
C MET A 192 0.48 3.10 -9.64
N ILE A 193 1.16 2.09 -9.09
CA ILE A 193 2.43 1.61 -9.62
C ILE A 193 2.27 1.18 -11.08
N PHE A 194 1.30 0.32 -11.35
CA PHE A 194 1.06 -0.22 -12.69
C PHE A 194 0.79 0.88 -13.72
N LEU A 195 -0.14 1.79 -13.45
CA LEU A 195 -0.50 2.87 -14.37
C LEU A 195 0.64 3.86 -14.58
N THR A 196 1.31 4.25 -13.51
CA THR A 196 2.44 5.18 -13.60
C THR A 196 3.57 4.58 -14.43
N LEU A 197 3.94 3.33 -14.22
CA LEU A 197 4.97 2.65 -14.99
C LEU A 197 4.55 2.42 -16.44
N LEU A 198 3.29 2.05 -16.68
CA LEU A 198 2.74 1.85 -18.03
C LEU A 198 2.89 3.10 -18.90
N ILE A 199 2.74 4.29 -18.32
CA ILE A 199 2.87 5.57 -19.01
C ILE A 199 4.33 6.03 -19.08
N SER A 200 5.03 6.01 -17.95
CA SER A 200 6.34 6.66 -17.81
C SER A 200 7.49 5.83 -18.39
N LEU A 201 7.44 4.48 -18.32
CA LEU A 201 8.55 3.65 -18.81
C LEU A 201 8.73 3.73 -20.33
N PRO A 202 7.69 3.58 -21.19
CA PRO A 202 7.89 3.69 -22.62
C PRO A 202 8.46 5.07 -23.01
N ILE A 203 7.91 6.15 -22.47
CA ILE A 203 8.34 7.52 -22.76
C ILE A 203 9.77 7.74 -22.26
N GLY A 204 10.07 7.35 -21.03
CA GLY A 204 11.37 7.54 -20.40
C GLY A 204 12.48 6.74 -21.08
N ILE A 205 12.24 5.46 -21.39
CA ILE A 205 13.23 4.59 -22.06
C ILE A 205 13.51 5.07 -23.48
N LEU A 206 12.48 5.40 -24.26
CA LEU A 206 12.67 5.90 -25.63
C LEU A 206 13.41 7.25 -25.64
N SER A 207 13.07 8.15 -24.71
CA SER A 207 13.78 9.42 -24.54
C SER A 207 15.25 9.19 -24.17
N ALA A 208 15.54 8.24 -23.28
CA ALA A 208 16.89 7.91 -22.88
C ALA A 208 17.71 7.30 -24.03
N ILE A 209 17.11 6.40 -24.82
CA ILE A 209 17.74 5.83 -26.01
C ILE A 209 18.12 6.96 -26.99
N TYR A 210 17.18 7.88 -27.24
CA TYR A 210 17.47 9.02 -28.10
C TYR A 210 18.63 9.85 -27.56
N LEU A 211 18.61 10.24 -26.28
CA LEU A 211 19.65 11.08 -25.68
C LEU A 211 21.01 10.39 -25.58
N ALA A 212 21.05 9.08 -25.34
CA ALA A 212 22.30 8.33 -25.15
C ALA A 212 22.97 7.93 -26.47
N LEU A 213 22.17 7.59 -27.51
CA LEU A 213 22.69 6.87 -28.70
C LEU A 213 22.44 7.58 -30.02
N TYR A 214 21.50 8.53 -30.08
CA TYR A 214 21.18 9.26 -31.33
C TYR A 214 21.49 10.76 -31.26
N ALA A 215 21.37 11.38 -30.09
CA ALA A 215 21.49 12.81 -29.93
C ALA A 215 22.94 13.25 -30.17
N LYS A 216 23.12 14.24 -31.05
CA LYS A 216 24.43 14.92 -31.25
C LYS A 216 24.67 15.89 -30.09
N GLU A 217 25.92 16.06 -29.72
CA GLU A 217 26.34 17.09 -28.75
C GLU A 217 26.16 18.49 -29.33
N ASN A 218 24.99 19.06 -29.21
CA ASN A 218 24.66 20.40 -29.62
C ASN A 218 23.99 21.20 -28.46
N LYS A 219 23.75 22.49 -28.68
CA LYS A 219 23.13 23.38 -27.67
C LYS A 219 21.75 22.90 -27.24
N LEU A 220 20.98 22.35 -28.18
CA LEU A 220 19.62 21.83 -27.89
C LEU A 220 19.67 20.61 -26.98
N THR A 221 20.54 19.64 -27.28
CA THR A 221 20.68 18.43 -26.44
C THR A 221 21.16 18.80 -25.04
N ARG A 222 22.10 19.74 -24.90
CA ARG A 222 22.53 20.22 -23.57
C ARG A 222 21.38 20.92 -22.83
N ALA A 223 20.60 21.74 -23.52
CA ALA A 223 19.43 22.38 -22.92
C ALA A 223 18.37 21.35 -22.43
N LEU A 224 18.10 20.32 -23.24
CA LEU A 224 17.17 19.22 -22.84
C LEU A 224 17.67 18.47 -21.61
N ILE A 225 18.95 18.11 -21.55
CA ILE A 225 19.55 17.45 -20.38
C ILE A 225 19.46 18.35 -19.16
N SER A 226 19.80 19.64 -19.29
CA SER A 226 19.68 20.59 -18.18
C SER A 226 18.24 20.77 -17.71
N PHE A 227 17.27 20.74 -18.62
CA PHE A 227 15.86 20.81 -18.27
C PHE A 227 15.41 19.56 -17.49
N ILE A 228 15.85 18.36 -17.91
CA ILE A 228 15.59 17.10 -17.19
C ILE A 228 16.23 17.14 -15.79
N ASP A 229 17.44 17.71 -15.67
CA ASP A 229 18.11 17.87 -14.39
C ASP A 229 17.36 18.82 -13.45
N LEU A 230 16.90 19.96 -13.96
CA LEU A 230 16.09 20.93 -13.21
C LEU A 230 14.75 20.31 -12.78
N ALA A 231 14.06 19.62 -13.69
CA ALA A 231 12.79 18.97 -13.40
C ALA A 231 12.93 17.94 -12.26
N GLY A 232 14.04 17.19 -12.21
CA GLY A 232 14.32 16.27 -11.10
C GLY A 232 14.49 16.94 -9.73
N GLY A 233 14.77 18.25 -9.69
CA GLY A 233 14.93 19.04 -8.46
C GLY A 233 13.66 19.76 -7.97
N ILE A 234 12.57 19.73 -8.73
CA ILE A 234 11.31 20.38 -8.33
C ILE A 234 10.68 19.62 -7.13
N PRO A 235 10.26 20.33 -6.05
CA PRO A 235 9.55 19.70 -4.93
C PRO A 235 8.29 18.97 -5.41
N THR A 236 8.04 17.75 -4.88
CA THR A 236 6.95 16.87 -5.35
C THR A 236 5.57 17.48 -5.21
N ILE A 237 5.37 18.31 -4.19
CA ILE A 237 4.10 19.03 -3.96
C ILE A 237 3.72 19.94 -5.14
N ILE A 238 4.71 20.53 -5.82
CA ILE A 238 4.47 21.38 -6.99
C ILE A 238 3.92 20.54 -8.15
N TYR A 239 4.45 19.33 -8.36
CA TYR A 239 3.89 18.39 -9.33
C TYR A 239 2.44 18.03 -8.99
N GLY A 240 2.11 17.90 -7.70
CA GLY A 240 0.72 17.67 -7.25
C GLY A 240 -0.21 18.82 -7.61
N LEU A 241 0.22 20.07 -7.39
CA LEU A 241 -0.55 21.26 -7.76
C LEU A 241 -0.75 21.36 -9.28
N VAL A 242 0.31 21.14 -10.05
CA VAL A 242 0.24 21.11 -11.53
C VAL A 242 -0.70 19.97 -11.98
N GLY A 243 -0.61 18.82 -11.34
CA GLY A 243 -1.48 17.68 -11.58
C GLY A 243 -2.96 18.00 -11.33
N ALA A 244 -3.24 18.70 -10.24
CA ALA A 244 -4.61 19.14 -9.94
C ALA A 244 -5.16 20.13 -10.99
N ILE A 245 -4.33 21.07 -11.45
CA ILE A 245 -4.76 22.10 -12.40
C ILE A 245 -4.89 21.55 -13.83
N ILE A 246 -4.03 20.61 -14.25
CA ILE A 246 -3.97 20.11 -15.61
C ILE A 246 -4.65 18.75 -15.76
N PHE A 247 -4.32 17.77 -14.90
CA PHE A 247 -4.76 16.40 -15.10
C PHE A 247 -6.14 16.09 -14.54
N ILE A 248 -6.61 16.77 -13.49
CA ILE A 248 -7.99 16.60 -13.05
C ILE A 248 -8.96 17.05 -14.15
N PRO A 249 -8.86 18.27 -14.75
CA PRO A 249 -9.71 18.68 -15.87
C PRO A 249 -9.57 17.78 -17.10
N PHE A 250 -8.34 17.35 -17.41
CA PHE A 250 -8.09 16.44 -18.53
C PHE A 250 -8.82 15.10 -18.37
N VAL A 251 -8.70 14.46 -17.18
CA VAL A 251 -9.39 13.20 -16.88
C VAL A 251 -10.90 13.41 -16.78
N SER A 252 -11.34 14.54 -16.22
CA SER A 252 -12.75 14.93 -16.11
C SER A 252 -13.46 14.97 -17.49
N PHE A 253 -12.75 15.43 -18.51
CA PHE A 253 -13.28 15.47 -19.89
C PHE A 253 -13.70 14.08 -20.38
N PHE A 254 -13.00 13.00 -20.00
CA PHE A 254 -13.31 11.63 -20.41
C PHE A 254 -14.23 10.89 -19.43
N THR A 255 -14.19 11.22 -18.15
CA THR A 255 -14.89 10.48 -17.09
C THR A 255 -16.16 11.17 -16.60
N GLY A 256 -16.33 12.45 -16.92
CA GLY A 256 -17.42 13.29 -16.42
C GLY A 256 -17.31 13.64 -14.91
N LYS A 257 -16.23 13.26 -14.23
CA LYS A 257 -16.01 13.50 -12.80
C LYS A 257 -14.94 14.57 -12.59
N SER A 258 -15.30 15.68 -11.96
CA SER A 258 -14.39 16.83 -11.72
C SER A 258 -13.56 16.72 -10.41
N THR A 259 -13.36 15.51 -9.90
CA THR A 259 -12.59 15.26 -8.69
C THR A 259 -11.27 14.56 -9.01
N GLY A 260 -10.31 14.63 -8.08
CA GLY A 260 -9.08 13.85 -8.15
C GLY A 260 -9.39 12.36 -8.33
N SER A 261 -8.52 11.66 -9.05
CA SER A 261 -8.70 10.26 -9.41
C SER A 261 -7.36 9.52 -9.47
N ILE A 262 -7.41 8.18 -9.46
CA ILE A 262 -6.21 7.36 -9.67
C ILE A 262 -5.53 7.69 -11.01
N LEU A 263 -6.32 7.97 -12.05
CA LEU A 263 -5.78 8.36 -13.36
C LEU A 263 -5.05 9.70 -13.32
N SER A 264 -5.62 10.73 -12.69
CA SER A 264 -4.95 12.03 -12.57
C SER A 264 -3.70 11.95 -11.69
N GLY A 265 -3.72 11.14 -10.62
CA GLY A 265 -2.55 10.84 -9.80
C GLY A 265 -1.46 10.11 -10.59
N ALA A 266 -1.82 9.08 -11.38
CA ALA A 266 -0.87 8.32 -12.19
C ALA A 266 -0.20 9.19 -13.29
N LEU A 267 -0.95 10.08 -13.93
CA LEU A 267 -0.41 11.05 -14.89
C LEU A 267 0.58 12.03 -14.21
N THR A 268 0.20 12.50 -13.01
CA THR A 268 1.06 13.39 -12.20
C THR A 268 2.38 12.71 -11.86
N LEU A 269 2.32 11.50 -11.31
CA LEU A 269 3.52 10.73 -10.97
C LEU A 269 4.33 10.36 -12.21
N SER A 270 3.67 10.07 -13.33
CA SER A 270 4.37 9.74 -14.57
C SER A 270 5.29 10.88 -15.01
N ILE A 271 4.81 12.13 -15.02
CA ILE A 271 5.63 13.28 -15.38
C ILE A 271 6.72 13.54 -14.34
N MET A 272 6.39 13.45 -13.06
CA MET A 272 7.34 13.64 -11.96
C MET A 272 8.52 12.65 -12.03
N LEU A 273 8.27 11.42 -12.47
CA LEU A 273 9.26 10.33 -12.49
C LEU A 273 10.03 10.23 -13.81
N LEU A 274 9.57 10.87 -14.89
CA LEU A 274 10.28 10.88 -16.18
C LEU A 274 11.76 11.27 -16.06
N PRO A 275 12.16 12.33 -15.35
CA PRO A 275 13.57 12.69 -15.21
C PRO A 275 14.42 11.57 -14.59
N VAL A 276 13.89 10.86 -13.60
CA VAL A 276 14.59 9.76 -12.93
C VAL A 276 14.75 8.57 -13.88
N ILE A 277 13.68 8.18 -14.58
CA ILE A 277 13.70 7.08 -15.55
C ILE A 277 14.67 7.37 -16.69
N ILE A 278 14.64 8.59 -17.24
CA ILE A 278 15.54 8.99 -18.32
C ILE A 278 17.00 8.90 -17.86
N LYS A 279 17.35 9.49 -16.71
CA LYS A 279 18.72 9.50 -16.19
C LYS A 279 19.24 8.10 -15.92
N THR A 280 18.52 7.30 -15.17
CA THR A 280 18.94 5.92 -14.83
C THR A 280 19.06 5.05 -16.06
N THR A 281 18.18 5.22 -17.05
CA THR A 281 18.26 4.50 -18.32
C THR A 281 19.46 4.97 -19.18
N VAL A 282 19.73 6.28 -19.25
CA VAL A 282 20.93 6.82 -19.94
C VAL A 282 22.21 6.27 -19.30
N GLU A 283 22.29 6.26 -17.98
CA GLU A 283 23.40 5.67 -17.24
C GLU A 283 23.57 4.18 -17.55
N ALA A 284 22.47 3.41 -17.52
CA ALA A 284 22.49 2.00 -17.85
C ALA A 284 22.97 1.75 -19.31
N LEU A 285 22.51 2.54 -20.27
CA LEU A 285 22.95 2.42 -21.67
C LEU A 285 24.44 2.76 -21.84
N LYS A 286 24.97 3.74 -21.11
CA LYS A 286 26.37 4.12 -21.12
C LYS A 286 27.31 3.09 -20.50
N THR A 287 26.83 2.18 -19.67
CA THR A 287 27.64 1.07 -19.13
C THR A 287 27.95 -0.02 -20.16
N VAL A 288 27.18 -0.08 -21.25
CA VAL A 288 27.42 -1.05 -22.34
C VAL A 288 28.62 -0.60 -23.16
N PRO A 289 29.65 -1.45 -23.33
CA PRO A 289 30.84 -1.10 -24.11
C PRO A 289 30.49 -0.77 -25.58
N ASN A 290 31.06 0.31 -26.13
CA ASN A 290 30.86 0.72 -27.52
C ASN A 290 31.28 -0.37 -28.53
N SER A 291 32.14 -1.30 -28.13
CA SER A 291 32.54 -2.44 -28.97
C SER A 291 31.36 -3.32 -29.37
N TYR A 292 30.30 -3.43 -28.56
CA TYR A 292 29.10 -4.20 -28.92
C TYR A 292 28.31 -3.55 -30.06
N LEU A 293 28.14 -2.21 -30.00
CA LEU A 293 27.51 -1.45 -31.06
C LEU A 293 28.36 -1.51 -32.36
N ASN A 294 29.64 -1.19 -32.27
CA ASN A 294 30.53 -1.16 -33.41
C ASN A 294 30.72 -2.53 -34.04
N GLY A 295 30.84 -3.61 -33.24
CA GLY A 295 30.95 -4.98 -33.72
C GLY A 295 29.70 -5.42 -34.50
N SER A 296 28.50 -5.08 -34.03
CA SER A 296 27.26 -5.39 -34.72
C SER A 296 27.13 -4.63 -36.05
N LEU A 297 27.52 -3.35 -36.09
CA LEU A 297 27.53 -2.56 -37.31
C LEU A 297 28.52 -3.13 -38.35
N ALA A 298 29.68 -3.64 -37.91
CA ALA A 298 30.66 -4.27 -38.76
C ALA A 298 30.13 -5.59 -39.40
N LEU A 299 29.19 -6.24 -38.74
CA LEU A 299 28.48 -7.41 -39.27
C LEU A 299 27.30 -7.05 -40.18
N GLY A 300 27.10 -5.76 -40.51
CA GLY A 300 26.10 -5.29 -41.48
C GLY A 300 24.73 -5.05 -40.90
N THR A 301 24.55 -5.03 -39.56
CA THR A 301 23.26 -4.66 -38.95
C THR A 301 23.01 -3.15 -39.06
N SER A 302 21.74 -2.73 -39.15
CA SER A 302 21.40 -1.30 -39.04
C SER A 302 21.61 -0.77 -37.62
N HIS A 303 21.82 0.53 -37.47
CA HIS A 303 22.01 1.18 -36.17
C HIS A 303 20.85 0.90 -35.21
N SER A 304 19.60 1.01 -35.70
CA SER A 304 18.42 0.69 -34.89
C SER A 304 18.38 -0.81 -34.47
N GLN A 305 18.69 -1.73 -35.37
CA GLN A 305 18.74 -3.14 -35.04
C GLN A 305 19.80 -3.44 -33.98
N SER A 306 20.96 -2.82 -34.07
CA SER A 306 22.04 -2.95 -33.08
C SER A 306 21.58 -2.46 -31.70
N ILE A 307 20.88 -1.32 -31.63
CA ILE A 307 20.38 -0.77 -30.37
C ILE A 307 19.34 -1.70 -29.75
N PHE A 308 18.28 -2.05 -30.47
CA PHE A 308 17.17 -2.81 -29.86
C PHE A 308 17.49 -4.30 -29.64
N LYS A 309 18.40 -4.92 -30.44
CA LYS A 309 18.72 -6.34 -30.34
C LYS A 309 19.97 -6.63 -29.50
N ILE A 310 20.86 -5.65 -29.30
CA ILE A 310 22.13 -5.86 -28.61
C ILE A 310 22.30 -4.90 -27.44
N VAL A 311 22.32 -3.58 -27.67
CA VAL A 311 22.65 -2.60 -26.63
C VAL A 311 21.57 -2.59 -25.55
N LEU A 312 20.30 -2.50 -25.93
CA LEU A 312 19.18 -2.42 -24.99
C LEU A 312 19.04 -3.69 -24.11
N PRO A 313 19.12 -4.92 -24.66
CA PRO A 313 19.16 -6.11 -23.83
C PRO A 313 20.36 -6.18 -22.88
N CYS A 314 21.54 -5.72 -23.30
CA CYS A 314 22.72 -5.66 -22.43
C CYS A 314 22.56 -4.61 -21.30
N ALA A 315 21.84 -3.51 -21.55
CA ALA A 315 21.57 -2.48 -20.55
C ALA A 315 20.41 -2.85 -19.62
N LEU A 316 19.62 -3.87 -19.94
CA LEU A 316 18.39 -4.22 -19.23
C LEU A 316 18.57 -4.41 -17.71
N PRO A 317 19.64 -5.05 -17.19
CA PRO A 317 19.88 -5.14 -15.75
C PRO A 317 19.99 -3.78 -15.07
N GLY A 318 20.66 -2.82 -15.67
CA GLY A 318 20.77 -1.44 -15.17
C GLY A 318 19.44 -0.70 -15.24
N ILE A 319 18.68 -0.88 -16.33
CA ILE A 319 17.33 -0.30 -16.47
C ILE A 319 16.38 -0.84 -15.41
N LEU A 320 16.38 -2.15 -15.17
CA LEU A 320 15.57 -2.77 -14.13
C LEU A 320 15.90 -2.25 -12.73
N SER A 321 17.18 -1.98 -12.45
CA SER A 321 17.59 -1.33 -11.19
C SER A 321 17.02 0.09 -11.07
N GLY A 322 16.98 0.85 -12.17
CA GLY A 322 16.32 2.15 -12.22
C GLY A 322 14.81 2.07 -12.00
N VAL A 323 14.15 1.06 -12.59
CA VAL A 323 12.71 0.81 -12.39
C VAL A 323 12.40 0.51 -10.92
N LEU A 324 13.25 -0.26 -10.23
CA LEU A 324 13.10 -0.50 -8.80
C LEU A 324 13.11 0.79 -7.97
N LEU A 325 14.06 1.67 -8.26
CA LEU A 325 14.14 2.97 -7.59
C LEU A 325 12.85 3.79 -7.80
N VAL A 326 12.29 3.74 -9.00
CA VAL A 326 11.04 4.42 -9.34
C VAL A 326 9.86 3.81 -8.61
N ILE A 327 9.76 2.47 -8.51
CA ILE A 327 8.68 1.79 -7.76
C ILE A 327 8.71 2.20 -6.29
N GLY A 328 9.87 2.13 -5.63
CA GLY A 328 9.99 2.56 -4.22
C GLY A 328 9.56 4.02 -4.02
N ARG A 329 9.87 4.91 -4.99
CA ARG A 329 9.43 6.29 -4.96
C ARG A 329 7.91 6.44 -5.14
N ILE A 330 7.27 5.65 -6.01
CA ILE A 330 5.80 5.65 -6.17
C ILE A 330 5.11 5.22 -4.88
N VAL A 331 5.59 4.14 -4.25
CA VAL A 331 4.99 3.59 -3.01
C VAL A 331 5.04 4.58 -1.85
N GLY A 332 6.14 5.33 -1.73
CA GLY A 332 6.32 6.32 -0.68
C GLY A 332 5.75 7.73 -0.98
N GLU A 333 5.25 7.96 -2.21
CA GLU A 333 4.81 9.30 -2.59
C GLU A 333 3.43 9.62 -2.01
N SER A 334 3.33 10.72 -1.27
CA SER A 334 2.08 11.25 -0.74
C SER A 334 1.84 12.69 -1.16
N ALA A 335 2.85 13.57 -1.12
CA ALA A 335 2.70 14.98 -1.30
C ALA A 335 2.12 15.38 -2.67
N ALA A 336 2.57 14.73 -3.75
CA ALA A 336 2.02 14.99 -5.09
C ALA A 336 0.59 14.43 -5.23
N LEU A 337 0.25 13.35 -4.54
CA LEU A 337 -1.04 12.67 -4.65
C LEU A 337 -2.15 13.36 -3.86
N ILE A 338 -1.84 14.06 -2.77
CA ILE A 338 -2.84 14.81 -1.98
C ILE A 338 -3.69 15.71 -2.87
N TYR A 339 -3.05 16.45 -3.77
CA TYR A 339 -3.75 17.40 -4.64
C TYR A 339 -4.28 16.77 -5.92
N SER A 340 -3.57 15.81 -6.50
CA SER A 340 -3.94 15.23 -7.79
C SER A 340 -4.90 14.05 -7.72
N MET A 341 -5.00 13.37 -6.57
CA MET A 341 -5.84 12.20 -6.38
C MET A 341 -6.81 12.35 -5.20
N GLY A 342 -6.42 13.10 -4.16
CA GLY A 342 -7.16 13.22 -2.90
C GLY A 342 -6.76 12.16 -1.88
N THR A 343 -7.23 12.34 -0.63
CA THR A 343 -6.80 11.55 0.55
C THR A 343 -7.86 10.55 1.03
N ALA A 344 -9.05 10.50 0.43
CA ALA A 344 -10.15 9.65 0.90
C ALA A 344 -9.80 8.16 0.80
N ILE A 345 -9.94 7.43 1.90
CA ILE A 345 -9.76 5.98 1.93
C ILE A 345 -11.06 5.32 1.48
N LYS A 346 -11.01 4.50 0.42
CA LYS A 346 -12.16 3.82 -0.15
C LYS A 346 -11.92 2.32 -0.24
N ASP A 347 -12.92 1.53 0.10
CA ASP A 347 -12.87 0.06 0.01
C ASP A 347 -13.02 -0.43 -1.44
N LYS A 348 -13.90 0.24 -2.22
CA LYS A 348 -14.06 0.01 -3.65
C LYS A 348 -13.21 1.00 -4.44
N VAL A 349 -12.28 0.48 -5.22
CA VAL A 349 -11.30 1.27 -5.96
C VAL A 349 -11.68 1.33 -7.42
N PHE A 350 -11.92 2.55 -7.94
CA PHE A 350 -12.22 2.82 -9.34
C PHE A 350 -11.17 3.77 -9.93
N LEU A 351 -10.77 3.55 -11.18
CA LEU A 351 -9.77 4.37 -11.86
C LEU A 351 -10.18 5.84 -12.00
N SER A 352 -11.48 6.09 -12.15
CA SER A 352 -12.06 7.44 -12.32
C SER A 352 -12.35 8.15 -10.99
N GLU A 353 -11.98 7.57 -9.87
CA GLU A 353 -12.19 8.14 -8.52
C GLU A 353 -10.88 8.17 -7.74
N GLY A 354 -10.80 9.10 -6.80
CA GLY A 354 -9.71 9.16 -5.85
C GLY A 354 -9.85 8.06 -4.80
N SER A 355 -8.74 7.39 -4.48
CA SER A 355 -8.63 6.42 -3.40
C SER A 355 -7.22 6.44 -2.83
N ALA A 356 -7.09 6.62 -1.53
CA ALA A 356 -5.81 6.75 -0.87
C ALA A 356 -4.88 5.55 -1.17
N THR A 357 -3.62 5.82 -1.50
CA THR A 357 -2.53 4.84 -1.49
C THR A 357 -2.13 4.51 -0.04
N LEU A 358 -1.24 3.53 0.16
CA LEU A 358 -0.72 3.21 1.49
C LEU A 358 -0.05 4.41 2.17
N ALA A 359 0.72 5.21 1.43
CA ALA A 359 1.36 6.42 1.94
C ALA A 359 0.33 7.51 2.32
N LEU A 360 -0.72 7.69 1.51
CA LEU A 360 -1.82 8.60 1.82
C LEU A 360 -2.69 8.10 2.98
N HIS A 361 -2.83 6.78 3.14
CA HIS A 361 -3.54 6.20 4.27
C HIS A 361 -2.82 6.50 5.60
N ILE A 362 -1.49 6.38 5.64
CA ILE A 362 -0.70 6.83 6.80
C ILE A 362 -0.95 8.30 7.07
N TYR A 363 -0.88 9.15 6.02
CA TYR A 363 -1.14 10.59 6.15
C TYR A 363 -2.52 10.86 6.77
N GLN A 364 -3.57 10.20 6.27
CA GLN A 364 -4.94 10.36 6.75
C GLN A 364 -5.08 9.94 8.22
N LEU A 365 -4.49 8.79 8.63
CA LEU A 365 -4.52 8.33 10.03
C LEU A 365 -3.79 9.29 10.99
N MET A 366 -2.85 10.07 10.48
CA MET A 366 -2.10 11.05 11.26
C MET A 366 -2.80 12.42 11.34
N GLU A 367 -3.74 12.72 10.42
CA GLU A 367 -4.53 13.94 10.40
C GLU A 367 -5.87 13.83 11.16
N GLU A 368 -6.26 12.63 11.61
CA GLU A 368 -7.44 12.44 12.46
C GLU A 368 -7.30 13.22 13.79
N GLU A 369 -8.42 13.60 14.40
CA GLU A 369 -8.41 14.29 15.70
C GLU A 369 -7.65 13.51 16.79
N THR A 370 -7.68 12.18 16.71
CA THR A 370 -6.89 11.27 17.53
C THR A 370 -5.99 10.42 16.65
N PRO A 371 -4.74 10.87 16.38
CA PRO A 371 -3.84 10.18 15.47
C PRO A 371 -3.56 8.72 15.87
N ASN A 372 -3.78 7.79 14.95
CA ASN A 372 -3.55 6.37 15.19
C ASN A 372 -2.14 5.96 14.76
N PHE A 373 -1.14 6.27 15.61
CA PHE A 373 0.27 5.94 15.36
C PHE A 373 0.54 4.45 15.18
N GLU A 374 -0.20 3.58 15.88
CA GLU A 374 0.03 2.14 15.84
C GLU A 374 -0.40 1.56 14.51
N ALA A 375 -1.59 1.95 14.00
CA ALA A 375 -2.05 1.56 12.68
C ALA A 375 -1.15 2.13 11.57
N ALA A 376 -0.72 3.40 11.69
CA ALA A 376 0.22 4.02 10.76
C ALA A 376 1.57 3.27 10.71
N CYS A 377 2.10 2.83 11.86
CA CYS A 377 3.27 1.96 11.91
C CYS A 377 3.00 0.59 11.28
N GLY A 378 1.80 0.01 11.47
CA GLY A 378 1.38 -1.22 10.81
C GLY A 378 1.42 -1.12 9.28
N ILE A 379 0.85 -0.05 8.72
CA ILE A 379 0.90 0.21 7.26
C ILE A 379 2.34 0.43 6.80
N SER A 380 3.15 1.15 7.59
CA SER A 380 4.57 1.36 7.27
C SER A 380 5.34 0.04 7.18
N LEU A 381 5.07 -0.93 8.06
CA LEU A 381 5.66 -2.28 7.97
C LEU A 381 5.24 -2.99 6.69
N VAL A 382 3.97 -2.86 6.29
CA VAL A 382 3.49 -3.44 5.03
C VAL A 382 4.19 -2.80 3.83
N ILE A 383 4.39 -1.48 3.82
CA ILE A 383 5.16 -0.79 2.78
C ILE A 383 6.59 -1.34 2.71
N ILE A 384 7.28 -1.44 3.83
CA ILE A 384 8.65 -1.97 3.89
C ILE A 384 8.70 -3.42 3.37
N LEU A 385 7.76 -4.26 3.77
CA LEU A 385 7.67 -5.65 3.31
C LEU A 385 7.38 -5.73 1.80
N PHE A 386 6.47 -4.90 1.31
CA PHE A 386 6.11 -4.81 -0.10
C PHE A 386 7.32 -4.39 -0.96
N ASP A 387 8.04 -3.34 -0.55
CA ASP A 387 9.27 -2.90 -1.21
C ASP A 387 10.35 -4.00 -1.20
N LEU A 388 10.51 -4.71 -0.09
CA LEU A 388 11.48 -5.81 0.01
C LEU A 388 11.13 -6.96 -0.94
N ILE A 389 9.85 -7.33 -1.05
CA ILE A 389 9.37 -8.36 -1.98
C ILE A 389 9.64 -7.94 -3.43
N ILE A 390 9.31 -6.71 -3.80
CA ILE A 390 9.56 -6.20 -5.16
C ILE A 390 11.05 -6.17 -5.46
N ASN A 391 11.88 -5.68 -4.54
CA ASN A 391 13.33 -5.66 -4.68
C ASN A 391 13.90 -7.07 -4.91
N LEU A 392 13.43 -8.06 -4.13
CA LEU A 392 13.83 -9.45 -4.30
C LEU A 392 13.40 -10.02 -5.65
N ALA A 393 12.14 -9.77 -6.05
CA ALA A 393 11.61 -10.24 -7.33
C ALA A 393 12.42 -9.70 -8.53
N VAL A 394 12.69 -8.38 -8.55
CA VAL A 394 13.48 -7.78 -9.63
C VAL A 394 14.94 -8.25 -9.59
N LYS A 395 15.54 -8.44 -8.41
CA LYS A 395 16.88 -9.00 -8.30
C LYS A 395 16.96 -10.42 -8.90
N VAL A 396 15.95 -11.25 -8.66
CA VAL A 396 15.86 -12.59 -9.26
C VAL A 396 15.73 -12.51 -10.78
N ILE A 397 14.86 -11.61 -11.26
CA ILE A 397 14.69 -11.39 -12.72
C ILE A 397 16.00 -10.92 -13.34
N THR A 398 16.65 -9.90 -12.76
CA THR A 398 17.94 -9.38 -13.23
C THR A 398 19.01 -10.47 -13.29
N TYR A 399 19.13 -11.28 -12.24
CA TYR A 399 20.07 -12.41 -12.21
C TYR A 399 19.83 -13.43 -13.33
N GLN A 400 18.57 -13.76 -13.61
CA GLN A 400 18.22 -14.67 -14.71
C GLN A 400 18.60 -14.09 -16.09
N PHE A 401 18.37 -12.77 -16.29
CA PHE A 401 18.79 -12.08 -17.51
C PHE A 401 20.31 -12.08 -17.68
N GLU A 402 21.06 -11.70 -16.64
CA GLU A 402 22.54 -11.73 -16.70
C GLU A 402 23.09 -13.10 -17.02
N LYS A 403 22.53 -14.16 -16.43
CA LYS A 403 22.94 -15.55 -16.72
C LYS A 403 22.70 -15.96 -18.18
N LYS A 404 21.62 -15.45 -18.78
CA LYS A 404 21.27 -15.73 -20.18
C LYS A 404 22.19 -15.01 -21.17
N PHE A 405 22.68 -13.81 -20.83
CA PHE A 405 23.53 -13.00 -21.71
C PHE A 405 25.04 -13.19 -21.46
N LYS A 406 25.44 -13.83 -20.34
CA LYS A 406 26.84 -14.24 -20.11
C LYS A 406 27.22 -15.58 -20.74
N ARG A 407 26.26 -16.28 -21.34
CA ARG A 407 26.46 -17.45 -22.19
C ARG A 407 26.43 -17.06 -23.67
#